data_83b827e675ee19f01b510bb20ec452ac
#
_entry.id   83b827e675ee19f01b510bb20ec452ac
#
_cell.length_a   1.000
_cell.length_b   1.000
_cell.length_c   1.000
_cell.angle_alpha   90.00
_cell.angle_beta   90.00
_cell.angle_gamma   90.00
#
_symmetry.space_group_name_H-M   'P 1'
#
loop_
_entity.id
_entity.type
_entity.pdbx_description
1 polymer ?
#
loop_
_entity_poly.entity_id
_entity_poly.type
_entity_poly.pdbx_seq_one_letter_code
_entity_poly.pdbx_strand_id
1 'polypeptide(L)'
;LLPAEQAVEFRGLSMGEKEVRMERAWRETDPSPETGENEVRLEFLKRVEIANARYTIFGPGMLSDRGRVYIRYGEPDETKVERLPVADKTLGYALGDQIPKSSRDALTKTETGAPDFRPYEIWTYNLRGREIGKHYGMSEINSGMKFVFVDDHGYGEYTLRYSSTSGMH
;
A
#
# COMPACT_ATOMS: atom_id res chain seq x y z
N LEU A 1 3.23 1.83 -10.48
CA LEU A 1 4.39 2.46 -9.80
C LEU A 1 5.65 2.13 -10.61
N LEU A 2 6.42 3.15 -10.97
CA LEU A 2 7.65 2.97 -11.73
C LEU A 2 8.73 2.28 -10.87
N PRO A 3 9.57 1.41 -11.44
CA PRO A 3 10.80 0.96 -10.81
C PRO A 3 11.67 2.14 -10.37
N ALA A 4 12.51 1.96 -9.34
CA ALA A 4 13.29 3.05 -8.74
C ALA A 4 14.14 3.82 -9.76
N GLU A 5 14.81 3.12 -10.68
CA GLU A 5 15.62 3.74 -11.74
C GLU A 5 14.78 4.60 -12.67
N GLN A 6 13.62 4.11 -13.11
CA GLN A 6 12.69 4.84 -13.95
C GLN A 6 12.06 6.05 -13.21
N ALA A 7 11.88 5.94 -11.90
CA ALA A 7 11.37 7.04 -11.09
C ALA A 7 12.39 8.19 -10.97
N VAL A 8 13.69 7.89 -10.93
CA VAL A 8 14.76 8.89 -10.95
C VAL A 8 14.80 9.61 -12.29
N GLU A 9 14.82 8.87 -13.39
CA GLU A 9 14.78 9.39 -14.74
C GLU A 9 13.53 10.28 -14.96
N PHE A 10 12.36 9.79 -14.58
CA PHE A 10 11.09 10.52 -14.70
C PHE A 10 11.10 11.86 -13.94
N ARG A 11 11.74 11.93 -12.77
CA ARG A 11 11.83 13.19 -12.01
C ARG A 11 12.61 14.26 -12.74
N GLY A 12 13.64 13.88 -13.52
CA GLY A 12 14.49 14.80 -14.29
C GLY A 12 13.83 15.35 -15.55
N LEU A 13 12.71 14.77 -16.01
CA LEU A 13 12.02 15.21 -17.22
C LEU A 13 11.30 16.56 -17.01
N SER A 14 11.18 17.34 -18.09
CA SER A 14 10.29 18.50 -18.15
C SER A 14 8.82 18.10 -18.03
N MET A 15 7.94 19.05 -17.73
CA MET A 15 6.49 18.76 -17.59
C MET A 15 5.90 18.13 -18.85
N GLY A 16 6.25 18.67 -20.05
CA GLY A 16 5.75 18.13 -21.32
C GLY A 16 6.25 16.70 -21.58
N GLU A 17 7.51 16.41 -21.27
CA GLU A 17 8.04 15.05 -21.41
C GLU A 17 7.38 14.07 -20.42
N LYS A 18 7.07 14.52 -19.20
CA LYS A 18 6.30 13.74 -18.21
C LYS A 18 4.92 13.40 -18.74
N GLU A 19 4.21 14.38 -19.30
CA GLU A 19 2.88 14.17 -19.88
C GLU A 19 2.91 13.16 -21.02
N VAL A 20 3.83 13.31 -21.97
CA VAL A 20 4.00 12.39 -23.10
C VAL A 20 4.30 10.96 -22.60
N ARG A 21 5.20 10.84 -21.60
CA ARG A 21 5.56 9.52 -21.05
C ARG A 21 4.41 8.89 -20.29
N MET A 22 3.65 9.67 -19.52
CA MET A 22 2.46 9.19 -18.82
C MET A 22 1.37 8.75 -19.81
N GLU A 23 1.11 9.55 -20.85
CA GLU A 23 0.12 9.20 -21.86
C GLU A 23 0.49 7.94 -22.64
N ARG A 24 1.77 7.74 -22.92
CA ARG A 24 2.27 6.49 -23.49
C ARG A 24 2.02 5.30 -22.54
N ALA A 25 2.38 5.44 -21.27
CA ALA A 25 2.18 4.39 -20.27
C ALA A 25 0.70 4.00 -20.13
N TRP A 26 -0.20 4.99 -20.17
CA TRP A 26 -1.65 4.71 -20.16
C TRP A 26 -2.09 3.94 -21.40
N ARG A 27 -1.62 4.31 -22.57
CA ARG A 27 -1.96 3.57 -23.81
C ARG A 27 -1.41 2.14 -23.81
N GLU A 28 -0.21 1.93 -23.28
CA GLU A 28 0.40 0.61 -23.18
C GLU A 28 -0.30 -0.30 -22.14
N THR A 29 -0.97 0.30 -21.15
CA THR A 29 -1.71 -0.43 -20.11
C THR A 29 -3.22 -0.54 -20.39
N ASP A 30 -3.69 -0.04 -21.51
CA ASP A 30 -5.09 -0.07 -21.91
C ASP A 30 -5.49 -1.49 -22.32
N PRO A 31 -6.41 -2.16 -21.58
CA PRO A 31 -6.84 -3.51 -21.91
C PRO A 31 -7.83 -3.55 -23.09
N SER A 32 -8.45 -2.42 -23.45
CA SER A 32 -9.52 -2.33 -24.43
C SER A 32 -9.35 -1.08 -25.32
N PRO A 33 -8.29 -0.99 -26.15
CA PRO A 33 -7.99 0.22 -26.92
C PRO A 33 -9.11 0.64 -27.90
N GLU A 34 -10.02 -0.27 -28.20
CA GLU A 34 -11.18 -0.06 -29.08
C GLU A 34 -12.35 0.67 -28.40
N THR A 35 -12.37 0.79 -27.06
CA THR A 35 -13.50 1.40 -26.34
C THR A 35 -13.38 2.91 -26.19
N GLY A 36 -12.21 3.48 -26.42
CA GLY A 36 -11.93 4.91 -26.23
C GLY A 36 -11.80 5.33 -24.76
N GLU A 37 -12.04 4.43 -23.82
CA GLU A 37 -11.84 4.62 -22.38
C GLU A 37 -10.78 3.63 -21.88
N ASN A 38 -9.85 4.11 -21.08
CA ASN A 38 -8.83 3.27 -20.45
C ASN A 38 -9.28 2.89 -19.03
N GLU A 39 -9.75 1.66 -18.85
CA GLU A 39 -10.30 1.17 -17.59
C GLU A 39 -9.25 1.16 -16.46
N VAL A 40 -7.98 0.90 -16.80
CA VAL A 40 -6.87 0.93 -15.83
C VAL A 40 -6.66 2.34 -15.30
N ARG A 41 -6.72 3.34 -16.19
CA ARG A 41 -6.62 4.76 -15.81
C ARG A 41 -7.80 5.20 -14.95
N LEU A 42 -9.02 4.81 -15.32
CA LEU A 42 -10.23 5.12 -14.56
C LEU A 42 -10.18 4.51 -13.16
N GLU A 43 -9.80 3.25 -13.05
CA GLU A 43 -9.65 2.58 -11.75
C GLU A 43 -8.55 3.24 -10.90
N PHE A 44 -7.41 3.63 -11.51
CA PHE A 44 -6.36 4.37 -10.82
C PHE A 44 -6.87 5.69 -10.25
N LEU A 45 -7.55 6.50 -11.06
CA LEU A 45 -8.09 7.79 -10.61
C LEU A 45 -9.10 7.63 -9.48
N LYS A 46 -9.99 6.64 -9.59
CA LYS A 46 -10.94 6.29 -8.53
C LYS A 46 -10.22 5.91 -7.22
N ARG A 47 -9.16 5.11 -7.30
CA ARG A 47 -8.38 4.73 -6.12
C ARG A 47 -7.63 5.91 -5.52
N VAL A 48 -7.13 6.83 -6.34
CA VAL A 48 -6.51 8.09 -5.88
C VAL A 48 -7.53 8.94 -5.12
N GLU A 49 -8.75 9.08 -5.64
CA GLU A 49 -9.83 9.81 -4.98
C GLU A 49 -10.16 9.19 -3.60
N ILE A 50 -10.35 7.88 -3.55
CA ILE A 50 -10.62 7.15 -2.30
C ILE A 50 -9.45 7.28 -1.31
N ALA A 51 -8.20 7.16 -1.80
CA ALA A 51 -7.03 7.30 -0.94
C ALA A 51 -6.94 8.69 -0.33
N ASN A 52 -7.21 9.74 -1.11
CA ASN A 52 -7.25 11.11 -0.60
C ASN A 52 -8.41 11.32 0.40
N ALA A 53 -9.57 10.73 0.16
CA ALA A 53 -10.71 10.84 1.07
C ALA A 53 -10.45 10.13 2.41
N ARG A 54 -9.77 8.96 2.40
CA ARG A 54 -9.63 8.10 3.59
C ARG A 54 -8.34 8.34 4.40
N TYR A 55 -7.24 8.71 3.73
CA TYR A 55 -5.90 8.66 4.33
C TYR A 55 -5.18 10.02 4.37
N THR A 56 -5.87 11.11 4.08
CA THR A 56 -5.34 12.47 4.25
C THR A 56 -5.29 12.82 5.74
N ILE A 57 -4.09 13.08 6.26
CA ILE A 57 -3.85 13.56 7.63
C ILE A 57 -3.04 14.85 7.58
N PHE A 58 -1.73 14.80 7.34
CA PHE A 58 -0.84 15.96 7.22
C PHE A 58 -0.49 16.30 5.77
N GLY A 59 -0.82 15.42 4.84
CA GLY A 59 -0.58 15.58 3.41
C GLY A 59 -1.59 14.78 2.59
N PRO A 60 -1.52 14.88 1.24
CA PRO A 60 -2.43 14.15 0.36
C PRO A 60 -2.43 12.65 0.66
N GLY A 61 -3.60 12.07 0.84
CA GLY A 61 -3.75 10.66 1.22
C GLY A 61 -3.14 9.70 0.20
N MET A 62 -3.11 10.07 -1.07
CA MET A 62 -2.45 9.30 -2.13
C MET A 62 -0.94 9.14 -1.92
N LEU A 63 -0.30 10.02 -1.16
CA LEU A 63 1.13 9.98 -0.85
C LEU A 63 1.43 9.26 0.46
N SER A 64 0.43 9.02 1.31
CA SER A 64 0.58 8.23 2.53
C SER A 64 0.88 6.77 2.21
N ASP A 65 1.51 6.05 3.14
CA ASP A 65 1.83 4.63 2.93
C ASP A 65 0.56 3.78 2.73
N ARG A 66 -0.51 4.06 3.49
CA ARG A 66 -1.81 3.41 3.29
C ARG A 66 -2.39 3.72 1.91
N GLY A 67 -2.35 4.99 1.49
CA GLY A 67 -2.83 5.40 0.17
C GLY A 67 -2.07 4.73 -0.96
N ARG A 68 -0.75 4.64 -0.86
CA ARG A 68 0.10 3.99 -1.87
C ARG A 68 -0.21 2.50 -2.01
N VAL A 69 -0.40 1.78 -0.89
CA VAL A 69 -0.82 0.38 -0.91
C VAL A 69 -2.23 0.25 -1.49
N TYR A 70 -3.17 1.11 -1.05
CA TYR A 70 -4.55 1.10 -1.56
C TYR A 70 -4.63 1.36 -3.07
N ILE A 71 -3.89 2.36 -3.58
CA ILE A 71 -3.87 2.66 -5.01
C ILE A 71 -3.34 1.45 -5.79
N ARG A 72 -2.30 0.79 -5.29
CA ARG A 72 -1.70 -0.35 -5.97
C ARG A 72 -2.58 -1.60 -5.96
N TYR A 73 -3.13 -1.96 -4.82
CA TYR A 73 -3.79 -3.26 -4.61
C TYR A 73 -5.33 -3.17 -4.44
N GLY A 74 -5.87 -1.98 -4.25
CA GLY A 74 -7.30 -1.76 -4.01
C GLY A 74 -7.70 -2.00 -2.56
N GLU A 75 -8.98 -2.28 -2.34
CA GLU A 75 -9.54 -2.60 -1.03
C GLU A 75 -8.97 -3.92 -0.51
N PRO A 76 -8.43 -3.96 0.73
CA PRO A 76 -8.01 -5.22 1.33
C PRO A 76 -9.20 -6.15 1.60
N ASP A 77 -8.98 -7.46 1.57
CA ASP A 77 -10.01 -8.45 1.91
C ASP A 77 -10.34 -8.41 3.40
N GLU A 78 -9.32 -8.19 4.22
CA GLU A 78 -9.45 -8.07 5.67
C GLU A 78 -8.62 -6.92 6.19
N THR A 79 -9.19 -6.15 7.12
CA THR A 79 -8.50 -5.10 7.84
C THR A 79 -8.68 -5.30 9.34
N LYS A 80 -7.57 -5.49 10.05
CA LYS A 80 -7.55 -5.48 11.51
C LYS A 80 -7.00 -4.14 11.98
N VAL A 81 -7.80 -3.38 12.71
CA VAL A 81 -7.45 -2.05 13.24
C VAL A 81 -7.49 -2.10 14.76
N GLU A 82 -6.41 -1.68 15.41
CA GLU A 82 -6.39 -1.47 16.85
C GLU A 82 -5.82 -0.08 17.16
N ARG A 83 -6.65 0.78 17.71
CA ARG A 83 -6.30 2.18 18.01
C ARG A 83 -5.77 2.39 19.41
N LEU A 84 -6.15 1.51 20.33
CA LEU A 84 -5.72 1.54 21.73
C LEU A 84 -5.35 0.12 22.18
N PRO A 85 -4.20 -0.39 21.70
CA PRO A 85 -3.78 -1.74 22.05
C PRO A 85 -3.59 -1.88 23.55
N VAL A 86 -4.13 -2.98 24.11
CA VAL A 86 -3.98 -3.34 25.52
C VAL A 86 -3.63 -4.81 25.61
N ALA A 87 -2.79 -5.17 26.59
CA ALA A 87 -2.46 -6.55 26.94
C ALA A 87 -2.36 -7.54 25.74
N ASP A 88 -3.41 -8.27 25.46
CA ASP A 88 -3.53 -9.29 24.42
C ASP A 88 -3.86 -8.74 23.02
N LYS A 89 -4.00 -7.42 22.88
CA LYS A 89 -4.26 -6.73 21.59
C LYS A 89 -3.05 -6.00 21.04
N THR A 90 -1.87 -6.23 21.58
CA THR A 90 -0.64 -5.65 21.04
C THR A 90 -0.35 -6.16 19.63
N LEU A 91 0.43 -5.40 18.86
CA LEU A 91 0.80 -5.79 17.51
C LEU A 91 1.46 -7.18 17.47
N GLY A 92 2.35 -7.48 18.42
CA GLY A 92 3.02 -8.76 18.52
C GLY A 92 2.05 -9.93 18.70
N TYR A 93 1.06 -9.74 19.55
CA TYR A 93 -0.01 -10.74 19.75
C TYR A 93 -0.89 -10.89 18.50
N ALA A 94 -1.25 -9.78 17.88
CA ALA A 94 -2.10 -9.77 16.69
C ALA A 94 -1.46 -10.46 15.48
N LEU A 95 -0.14 -10.35 15.34
CA LEU A 95 0.61 -10.99 14.25
C LEU A 95 0.80 -12.49 14.50
N GLY A 96 0.99 -12.92 15.76
CA GLY A 96 1.20 -14.34 16.10
C GLY A 96 2.25 -14.98 15.19
N ASP A 97 1.91 -16.09 14.56
CA ASP A 97 2.77 -16.81 13.61
C ASP A 97 2.46 -16.48 12.13
N GLN A 98 1.72 -15.40 11.87
CA GLN A 98 1.29 -15.03 10.52
C GLN A 98 2.40 -14.40 9.66
N ILE A 99 3.50 -13.97 10.27
CA ILE A 99 4.70 -13.45 9.62
C ILE A 99 5.94 -14.09 10.25
N PRO A 100 7.10 -14.06 9.56
CA PRO A 100 8.33 -14.60 10.11
C PRO A 100 8.67 -13.99 11.47
N LYS A 101 9.15 -14.82 12.40
CA LYS A 101 9.50 -14.40 13.77
C LYS A 101 10.48 -13.21 13.77
N SER A 102 11.50 -13.24 12.92
CA SER A 102 12.48 -12.15 12.79
C SER A 102 11.82 -10.81 12.45
N SER A 103 10.86 -10.83 11.53
CA SER A 103 10.12 -9.62 11.14
C SER A 103 9.21 -9.15 12.28
N ARG A 104 8.52 -10.07 12.95
CA ARG A 104 7.68 -9.76 14.10
C ARG A 104 8.50 -9.14 15.23
N ASP A 105 9.63 -9.76 15.59
CA ASP A 105 10.50 -9.26 16.64
C ASP A 105 11.06 -7.86 16.31
N ALA A 106 11.40 -7.61 15.04
CA ALA A 106 11.83 -6.28 14.58
C ALA A 106 10.73 -5.22 14.68
N LEU A 107 9.48 -5.59 14.37
CA LEU A 107 8.32 -4.68 14.40
C LEU A 107 7.90 -4.31 15.82
N THR A 108 8.01 -5.26 16.75
CA THR A 108 7.46 -5.14 18.11
C THR A 108 8.54 -4.85 19.16
N LYS A 109 9.80 -4.76 18.76
CA LYS A 109 10.90 -4.44 19.65
C LYS A 109 10.80 -2.98 20.10
N THR A 110 10.57 -2.79 21.39
CA THR A 110 10.70 -1.49 22.06
C THR A 110 12.07 -1.38 22.70
N GLU A 111 12.59 -0.16 22.87
CA GLU A 111 13.89 0.10 23.50
C GLU A 111 13.95 -0.43 24.95
N THR A 112 12.81 -0.45 25.61
CA THR A 112 12.68 -0.85 27.03
C THR A 112 12.29 -2.32 27.20
N GLY A 113 12.01 -3.06 26.11
CA GLY A 113 11.45 -4.41 26.19
C GLY A 113 9.97 -4.46 26.65
N ALA A 114 9.34 -3.30 26.81
CA ALA A 114 7.92 -3.22 27.17
C ALA A 114 7.02 -3.66 25.98
N PRO A 115 5.78 -4.08 26.24
CA PRO A 115 4.82 -4.35 25.17
C PRO A 115 4.59 -3.13 24.28
N ASP A 116 4.46 -3.36 22.99
CA ASP A 116 4.20 -2.31 22.00
C ASP A 116 2.72 -1.95 21.98
N PHE A 117 2.38 -0.78 22.48
CA PHE A 117 1.00 -0.26 22.53
C PHE A 117 0.71 0.78 21.45
N ARG A 118 1.55 0.89 20.41
CA ARG A 118 1.28 1.81 19.30
C ARG A 118 0.05 1.34 18.50
N PRO A 119 -0.81 2.26 18.06
CA PRO A 119 -1.90 1.95 17.16
C PRO A 119 -1.40 1.27 15.88
N TYR A 120 -2.15 0.30 15.37
CA TYR A 120 -1.75 -0.40 14.16
C TYR A 120 -2.94 -0.80 13.28
N GLU A 121 -2.65 -1.01 12.01
CA GLU A 121 -3.52 -1.65 11.03
C GLU A 121 -2.78 -2.79 10.34
N ILE A 122 -3.46 -3.93 10.18
CA ILE A 122 -2.99 -5.06 9.39
C ILE A 122 -3.96 -5.27 8.25
N TRP A 123 -3.47 -5.11 7.03
CA TRP A 123 -4.24 -5.37 5.82
C TRP A 123 -3.85 -6.71 5.23
N THR A 124 -4.84 -7.53 4.91
CA THR A 124 -4.64 -8.84 4.29
C THR A 124 -5.35 -8.88 2.95
N TYR A 125 -4.63 -9.32 1.93
CA TYR A 125 -5.13 -9.52 0.57
C TYR A 125 -5.07 -11.02 0.24
N ASN A 126 -6.20 -11.63 0.02
CA ASN A 126 -6.32 -13.05 -0.31
C ASN A 126 -6.71 -13.25 -1.78
N LEU A 127 -7.80 -12.63 -2.22
CA LEU A 127 -8.38 -12.86 -3.55
C LEU A 127 -8.82 -11.57 -4.26
N ARG A 128 -9.10 -10.49 -3.53
CA ARG A 128 -9.73 -9.29 -4.08
C ARG A 128 -8.76 -8.21 -4.51
N GLY A 129 -7.64 -8.08 -3.83
CA GLY A 129 -6.64 -7.07 -4.17
C GLY A 129 -6.09 -7.32 -5.57
N ARG A 130 -6.20 -6.33 -6.47
CA ARG A 130 -5.66 -6.40 -7.83
C ARG A 130 -4.65 -5.30 -8.03
N GLU A 131 -3.45 -5.68 -8.43
CA GLU A 131 -2.42 -4.72 -8.79
C GLU A 131 -2.84 -3.95 -10.04
N ILE A 132 -2.80 -2.61 -9.97
CA ILE A 132 -3.06 -1.76 -11.13
C ILE A 132 -1.94 -1.94 -12.16
N GLY A 133 -2.30 -2.09 -13.42
CA GLY A 133 -1.37 -2.14 -14.54
C GLY A 133 -0.74 -3.49 -14.82
N LYS A 134 -1.06 -4.51 -14.05
CA LYS A 134 -0.88 -5.88 -14.51
C LYS A 134 -2.15 -6.33 -15.19
N HIS A 135 -2.06 -6.60 -16.48
CA HIS A 135 -3.14 -7.16 -17.27
C HIS A 135 -3.85 -8.27 -16.50
N TYR A 136 -5.13 -8.41 -16.74
CA TYR A 136 -6.09 -9.41 -16.25
C TYR A 136 -5.63 -10.88 -16.25
N GLY A 137 -4.40 -11.16 -16.61
CA GLY A 137 -3.69 -12.40 -16.32
C GLY A 137 -3.30 -12.38 -14.86
N MET A 138 -3.96 -13.22 -14.07
CA MET A 138 -3.71 -13.54 -12.67
C MET A 138 -2.23 -13.45 -12.29
N SER A 139 -1.74 -12.24 -12.13
CA SER A 139 -0.48 -12.02 -11.48
C SER A 139 -0.75 -12.24 -10.00
N GLU A 140 -0.17 -13.29 -9.51
CA GLU A 140 -0.27 -13.86 -8.19
C GLU A 140 -0.27 -12.79 -7.10
N ILE A 141 -1.48 -12.40 -6.68
CA ILE A 141 -1.64 -12.01 -5.30
C ILE A 141 -1.46 -13.32 -4.57
N ASN A 142 -0.27 -13.53 -4.03
CA ASN A 142 -0.06 -14.67 -3.17
C ASN A 142 -1.08 -14.58 -2.05
N SER A 143 -1.95 -15.56 -1.97
CA SER A 143 -2.94 -15.68 -0.91
C SER A 143 -2.28 -15.38 0.43
N GLY A 144 -2.86 -14.44 1.18
CA GLY A 144 -2.31 -14.04 2.47
C GLY A 144 -1.24 -12.93 2.41
N MET A 145 -1.18 -12.14 1.32
CA MET A 145 -0.30 -10.96 1.27
C MET A 145 -0.69 -9.97 2.37
N LYS A 146 0.28 -9.56 3.18
CA LYS A 146 0.07 -8.70 4.35
C LYS A 146 0.87 -7.42 4.30
N PHE A 147 0.22 -6.35 4.78
CA PHE A 147 0.84 -5.06 5.07
C PHE A 147 0.54 -4.69 6.51
N VAL A 148 1.55 -4.25 7.24
CA VAL A 148 1.41 -3.78 8.62
C VAL A 148 1.78 -2.32 8.68
N PHE A 149 0.84 -1.52 9.14
CA PHE A 149 1.00 -0.09 9.34
C PHE A 149 0.95 0.22 10.84
N VAL A 150 1.83 1.09 11.29
CA VAL A 150 1.93 1.51 12.70
C VAL A 150 1.87 3.02 12.77
N ASP A 151 1.07 3.55 13.67
CA ASP A 151 1.05 4.96 14.03
C ASP A 151 2.03 5.19 15.18
N ASP A 152 3.24 5.61 14.84
CA ASP A 152 4.33 5.74 15.79
C ASP A 152 4.08 6.83 16.85
N HIS A 153 3.22 7.80 16.56
CA HIS A 153 3.01 8.98 17.36
C HIS A 153 1.58 9.16 17.88
N GLY A 154 0.65 8.30 17.47
CA GLY A 154 -0.76 8.37 17.87
C GLY A 154 -1.55 9.51 17.21
N TYR A 155 -1.05 10.07 16.09
CA TYR A 155 -1.70 11.18 15.38
C TYR A 155 -2.56 10.74 14.19
N GLY A 156 -2.69 9.41 13.97
CA GLY A 156 -3.42 8.85 12.84
C GLY A 156 -2.58 8.71 11.57
N GLU A 157 -1.30 9.10 11.60
CA GLU A 157 -0.36 8.89 10.50
C GLU A 157 0.29 7.51 10.61
N TYR A 158 -0.21 6.61 9.79
CA TYR A 158 0.23 5.22 9.77
C TYR A 158 1.35 4.99 8.77
N THR A 159 2.50 4.54 9.25
CA THR A 159 3.68 4.22 8.43
C THR A 159 3.74 2.73 8.14
N LEU A 160 4.06 2.35 6.91
CA LEU A 160 4.26 0.96 6.51
C LEU A 160 5.53 0.40 7.18
N ARG A 161 5.35 -0.59 8.05
CA ARG A 161 6.44 -1.23 8.78
C ARG A 161 6.75 -2.64 8.28
N TYR A 162 5.82 -3.28 7.60
CA TYR A 162 6.02 -4.60 7.02
C TYR A 162 5.20 -4.78 5.75
N SER A 163 5.81 -5.43 4.78
CA SER A 163 5.18 -5.93 3.57
C SER A 163 5.65 -7.35 3.29
N SER A 164 4.74 -8.26 3.00
CA SER A 164 5.09 -9.60 2.55
C SER A 164 5.53 -9.62 1.08
N THR A 165 5.42 -8.48 0.36
CA THR A 165 5.85 -8.36 -1.04
C THR A 165 7.20 -7.68 -1.14
N SER A 166 8.07 -8.19 -2.00
CA SER A 166 9.34 -7.54 -2.32
C SER A 166 9.10 -6.22 -3.06
N GLY A 167 9.73 -5.13 -2.62
CA GLY A 167 9.78 -3.87 -3.38
C GLY A 167 8.87 -2.73 -2.91
N MET A 168 8.33 -2.80 -1.69
CA MET A 168 7.64 -1.67 -1.04
C MET A 168 8.37 -1.26 0.26
N HIS A 169 9.57 -0.74 0.11
CA HIS A 169 10.32 -0.09 1.20
C HIS A 169 10.64 1.35 0.80
#